data_1cfc07f93d67525f17ef12b94f9ceff4
#
_entry.id   1cfc07f93d67525f17ef12b94f9ceff4
#
_cell.length_a   1.000
_cell.length_b   1.000
_cell.length_c   1.000
_cell.angle_alpha   90.00
_cell.angle_beta   90.00
_cell.angle_gamma   90.00
#
_symmetry.space_group_name_H-M   'P 1'
#
loop_
_entity.id
_entity.type
_entity.pdbx_description
1 polymer ?
#
loop_
_entity_poly.entity_id
_entity_poly.type
_entity_poly.pdbx_seq_one_letter_code
_entity_poly.pdbx_strand_id
1 'polypeptide(L)'
;MIGGILRHGIFSKDEIIVSNLTEEGRARSKKTLGVVTTLDNNEIVRSAKTVVLAVKPQFYEEVLTEIHDSLTTEHTIIGIAPGKTLAWLEEKAGLPLKVVRFMPNTPAQVGAGMTAVCANDRVSEDELAEILKITDSFGCTEVIPERLMDAAGAVGGCAPAYVFMFIEAMADAAVSQGMPRKQAYKFASQTVLGSAKMVLET
;
A
#
# COMPACT_ATOMS: atom_id res chain seq x y z
N MET A 1 2.50 -5.01 -0.86
CA MET A 1 1.30 -5.01 -1.71
C MET A 1 1.37 -6.13 -2.75
N ILE A 2 2.11 -6.02 -3.87
CA ILE A 2 2.13 -7.04 -4.95
C ILE A 2 2.35 -8.47 -4.42
N GLY A 3 3.32 -8.67 -3.52
CA GLY A 3 3.53 -9.99 -2.91
C GLY A 3 2.33 -10.53 -2.12
N GLY A 4 1.50 -9.69 -1.52
CA GLY A 4 0.23 -10.07 -0.90
C GLY A 4 -0.80 -10.51 -1.95
N ILE A 5 -0.99 -9.69 -2.98
CA ILE A 5 -1.89 -9.95 -4.11
C ILE A 5 -1.60 -11.32 -4.74
N LEU A 6 -0.32 -11.60 -5.02
CA LEU A 6 0.11 -12.86 -5.61
C LEU A 6 -0.08 -14.07 -4.68
N ARG A 7 0.23 -13.90 -3.37
CA ARG A 7 0.06 -15.01 -2.39
C ARG A 7 -1.40 -15.40 -2.20
N HIS A 8 -2.32 -14.45 -2.30
CA HIS A 8 -3.75 -14.71 -2.14
C HIS A 8 -4.47 -15.01 -3.46
N GLY A 9 -3.74 -15.01 -4.58
CA GLY A 9 -4.30 -15.36 -5.89
C GLY A 9 -5.35 -14.37 -6.40
N ILE A 10 -5.29 -13.10 -5.94
CA ILE A 10 -6.21 -12.05 -6.42
C ILE A 10 -5.96 -11.78 -7.90
N PHE A 11 -4.69 -11.72 -8.29
CA PHE A 11 -4.24 -11.67 -9.67
C PHE A 11 -3.06 -12.63 -9.88
N SER A 12 -2.96 -13.16 -11.08
CA SER A 12 -1.80 -13.92 -11.56
C SER A 12 -0.63 -12.99 -11.86
N LYS A 13 0.56 -13.56 -12.06
CA LYS A 13 1.77 -12.79 -12.42
C LYS A 13 1.65 -12.07 -13.76
N ASP A 14 0.89 -12.65 -14.69
CA ASP A 14 0.70 -12.13 -16.05
C ASP A 14 -0.36 -11.02 -16.11
N GLU A 15 -1.16 -10.87 -15.05
CA GLU A 15 -2.16 -9.81 -14.92
C GLU A 15 -1.63 -8.56 -14.18
N ILE A 16 -0.37 -8.60 -13.74
CA ILE A 16 0.28 -7.48 -13.06
C ILE A 16 1.47 -6.99 -13.90
N ILE A 17 1.42 -5.73 -14.28
CA ILE A 17 2.54 -5.05 -14.93
C ILE A 17 3.11 -3.97 -14.01
N VAL A 18 4.44 -3.91 -13.92
CA VAL A 18 5.17 -2.97 -13.04
C VAL A 18 6.14 -2.13 -13.86
N SER A 19 6.01 -0.83 -13.78
CA SER A 19 7.02 0.10 -14.29
C SER A 19 8.10 0.37 -13.24
N ASN A 20 9.32 0.52 -13.70
CA ASN A 20 10.48 0.92 -12.90
C ASN A 20 11.28 1.99 -13.65
N LEU A 21 11.83 2.95 -12.93
CA LEU A 21 12.64 4.03 -13.50
C LEU A 21 13.94 3.53 -14.14
N THR A 22 14.50 2.40 -13.66
CA THR A 22 15.81 1.89 -14.08
C THR A 22 15.75 0.41 -14.47
N GLU A 23 16.66 -0.01 -15.35
CA GLU A 23 16.83 -1.41 -15.73
C GLU A 23 17.14 -2.32 -14.52
N GLU A 24 17.93 -1.82 -13.56
CA GLU A 24 18.21 -2.57 -12.33
C GLU A 24 16.94 -2.79 -11.50
N GLY A 25 16.11 -1.73 -11.34
CA GLY A 25 14.81 -1.82 -10.66
C GLY A 25 13.89 -2.81 -11.36
N ARG A 26 13.82 -2.75 -12.70
CA ARG A 26 13.05 -3.66 -13.54
C ARG A 26 13.49 -5.12 -13.35
N ALA A 27 14.79 -5.39 -13.46
CA ALA A 27 15.35 -6.72 -13.28
C ALA A 27 15.08 -7.28 -11.87
N ARG A 28 15.20 -6.43 -10.84
CA ARG A 28 14.87 -6.80 -9.46
C ARG A 28 13.40 -7.15 -9.30
N SER A 29 12.48 -6.33 -9.82
CA SER A 29 11.03 -6.59 -9.76
C SER A 29 10.68 -7.90 -10.47
N LYS A 30 11.21 -8.13 -11.66
CA LYS A 30 11.02 -9.37 -12.42
C LYS A 30 11.55 -10.59 -11.65
N LYS A 31 12.75 -10.50 -11.08
CA LYS A 31 13.37 -11.60 -10.31
C LYS A 31 12.60 -11.91 -9.03
N THR A 32 12.15 -10.88 -8.31
CA THR A 32 11.55 -11.05 -6.98
C THR A 32 10.08 -11.42 -7.04
N LEU A 33 9.33 -10.83 -7.97
CA LEU A 33 7.88 -10.97 -8.07
C LEU A 33 7.44 -11.88 -9.22
N GLY A 34 8.26 -11.99 -10.27
CA GLY A 34 7.96 -12.77 -11.46
C GLY A 34 6.88 -12.15 -12.37
N VAL A 35 6.51 -10.89 -12.13
CA VAL A 35 5.48 -10.16 -12.88
C VAL A 35 6.03 -9.58 -14.20
N VAL A 36 5.13 -9.13 -15.08
CA VAL A 36 5.49 -8.37 -16.28
C VAL A 36 6.10 -7.01 -15.86
N THR A 37 7.16 -6.58 -16.53
CA THR A 37 7.89 -5.36 -16.17
C THR A 37 8.23 -4.51 -17.39
N THR A 38 8.13 -3.20 -17.26
CA THR A 38 8.45 -2.21 -18.30
C THR A 38 9.27 -1.05 -17.73
N LEU A 39 9.77 -0.17 -18.60
CA LEU A 39 10.33 1.14 -18.26
C LEU A 39 9.41 2.29 -18.71
N ASP A 40 8.33 1.99 -19.41
CA ASP A 40 7.38 2.96 -19.97
C ASP A 40 6.08 3.00 -19.12
N ASN A 41 5.83 4.12 -18.45
CA ASN A 41 4.60 4.32 -17.67
C ASN A 41 3.34 4.32 -18.56
N ASN A 42 3.46 4.77 -19.80
CA ASN A 42 2.35 4.75 -20.76
C ASN A 42 1.94 3.32 -21.17
N GLU A 43 2.88 2.37 -21.19
CA GLU A 43 2.56 0.96 -21.40
C GLU A 43 1.66 0.40 -20.30
N ILE A 44 1.89 0.81 -19.02
CA ILE A 44 1.01 0.46 -17.90
C ILE A 44 -0.42 0.91 -18.19
N VAL A 45 -0.59 2.19 -18.51
CA VAL A 45 -1.92 2.78 -18.71
C VAL A 45 -2.65 2.14 -19.90
N ARG A 46 -1.94 1.89 -21.00
CA ARG A 46 -2.54 1.20 -22.17
C ARG A 46 -2.93 -0.26 -21.89
N SER A 47 -2.31 -0.88 -20.89
CA SER A 47 -2.48 -2.32 -20.60
C SER A 47 -3.44 -2.60 -19.45
N ALA A 48 -3.71 -1.65 -18.57
CA ALA A 48 -4.45 -1.89 -17.33
C ALA A 48 -5.42 -0.76 -17.01
N LYS A 49 -6.66 -1.09 -16.65
CA LYS A 49 -7.66 -0.11 -16.23
C LYS A 49 -7.40 0.44 -14.82
N THR A 50 -6.78 -0.33 -13.94
CA THR A 50 -6.44 0.10 -12.58
C THR A 50 -4.95 0.40 -12.49
N VAL A 51 -4.62 1.65 -12.23
CA VAL A 51 -3.24 2.15 -12.18
C VAL A 51 -2.90 2.61 -10.77
N VAL A 52 -1.89 2.00 -10.16
CA VAL A 52 -1.41 2.36 -8.82
C VAL A 52 -0.17 3.26 -8.93
N LEU A 53 -0.27 4.48 -8.43
CA LEU A 53 0.84 5.42 -8.34
C LEU A 53 1.70 5.07 -7.11
N ALA A 54 2.70 4.22 -7.32
CA ALA A 54 3.59 3.72 -6.27
C ALA A 54 4.95 4.44 -6.22
N VAL A 55 5.04 5.61 -6.82
CA VAL A 55 6.23 6.48 -6.80
C VAL A 55 6.27 7.34 -5.55
N LYS A 56 7.39 8.01 -5.29
CA LYS A 56 7.49 8.99 -4.18
C LYS A 56 6.58 10.20 -4.43
N PRO A 57 6.05 10.85 -3.37
CA PRO A 57 5.08 11.95 -3.52
C PRO A 57 5.52 13.10 -4.42
N GLN A 58 6.81 13.41 -4.47
CA GLN A 58 7.36 14.48 -5.32
C GLN A 58 7.32 14.17 -6.82
N PHE A 59 7.20 12.90 -7.22
CA PHE A 59 7.16 12.48 -8.62
C PHE A 59 5.73 12.28 -9.16
N TYR A 60 4.71 12.48 -8.34
CA TYR A 60 3.31 12.25 -8.75
C TYR A 60 2.90 13.14 -9.92
N GLU A 61 3.25 14.43 -9.86
CA GLU A 61 2.88 15.39 -10.91
C GLU A 61 3.57 15.07 -12.22
N GLU A 62 4.86 14.73 -12.18
CA GLU A 62 5.65 14.32 -13.34
C GLU A 62 5.04 13.06 -14.00
N VAL A 63 4.76 12.03 -13.20
CA VAL A 63 4.17 10.79 -13.72
C VAL A 63 2.78 11.01 -14.29
N LEU A 64 1.92 11.78 -13.60
CA LEU A 64 0.57 12.09 -14.11
C LEU A 64 0.62 12.89 -15.42
N THR A 65 1.56 13.82 -15.56
CA THR A 65 1.80 14.55 -16.80
C THR A 65 2.28 13.62 -17.92
N GLU A 66 3.22 12.72 -17.63
CA GLU A 66 3.75 11.75 -18.59
C GLU A 66 2.66 10.84 -19.16
N ILE A 67 1.76 10.34 -18.31
CA ILE A 67 0.73 9.38 -18.72
C ILE A 67 -0.58 10.03 -19.19
N HIS A 68 -0.69 11.36 -19.13
CA HIS A 68 -1.94 12.09 -19.39
C HIS A 68 -2.62 11.69 -20.70
N ASP A 69 -1.88 11.66 -21.80
CA ASP A 69 -2.43 11.37 -23.14
C ASP A 69 -2.87 9.90 -23.31
N SER A 70 -2.44 9.02 -22.42
CA SER A 70 -2.83 7.61 -22.39
C SER A 70 -4.01 7.34 -21.45
N LEU A 71 -4.35 8.28 -20.55
CA LEU A 71 -5.47 8.15 -19.63
C LEU A 71 -6.81 8.34 -20.34
N THR A 72 -7.82 7.64 -19.87
CA THR A 72 -9.23 7.79 -20.29
C THR A 72 -10.12 7.73 -19.05
N THR A 73 -11.37 8.14 -19.16
CA THR A 73 -12.35 8.10 -18.07
C THR A 73 -12.68 6.67 -17.55
N GLU A 74 -12.25 5.64 -18.28
CA GLU A 74 -12.39 4.24 -17.86
C GLU A 74 -11.34 3.80 -16.83
N HIS A 75 -10.27 4.59 -16.67
CA HIS A 75 -9.22 4.26 -15.71
C HIS A 75 -9.60 4.62 -14.28
N THR A 76 -9.12 3.79 -13.36
CA THR A 76 -9.10 4.07 -11.93
C THR A 76 -7.67 4.33 -11.50
N ILE A 77 -7.40 5.52 -10.96
CA ILE A 77 -6.10 5.88 -10.38
C ILE A 77 -6.14 5.62 -8.88
N ILE A 78 -5.17 4.85 -8.38
CA ILE A 78 -4.99 4.59 -6.96
C ILE A 78 -3.73 5.30 -6.49
N GLY A 79 -3.88 6.30 -5.63
CA GLY A 79 -2.77 7.00 -4.98
C GLY A 79 -2.43 6.38 -3.63
N ILE A 80 -1.14 6.15 -3.35
CA ILE A 80 -0.67 5.64 -2.05
C ILE A 80 0.21 6.64 -1.29
N ALA A 81 0.36 7.86 -1.82
CA ALA A 81 1.18 8.89 -1.21
C ALA A 81 0.42 9.71 -0.16
N PRO A 82 1.01 9.96 1.02
CA PRO A 82 0.43 10.90 1.98
C PRO A 82 0.33 12.32 1.38
N GLY A 83 -0.69 13.07 1.82
CA GLY A 83 -0.88 14.46 1.43
C GLY A 83 -1.39 14.71 0.01
N LYS A 84 -1.61 13.66 -0.79
CA LYS A 84 -2.20 13.78 -2.14
C LYS A 84 -3.69 13.46 -2.06
N THR A 85 -4.55 14.50 -2.09
CA THR A 85 -6.01 14.35 -1.97
C THR A 85 -6.66 13.78 -3.23
N LEU A 86 -7.90 13.26 -3.12
CA LEU A 86 -8.70 12.83 -4.27
C LEU A 86 -8.83 13.97 -5.28
N ALA A 87 -9.19 15.16 -4.81
CA ALA A 87 -9.34 16.35 -5.67
C ALA A 87 -8.01 16.74 -6.34
N TRP A 88 -6.89 16.67 -5.62
CA TRP A 88 -5.57 16.95 -6.19
C TRP A 88 -5.19 15.95 -7.29
N LEU A 89 -5.47 14.66 -7.08
CA LEU A 89 -5.19 13.62 -8.07
C LEU A 89 -6.04 13.81 -9.33
N GLU A 90 -7.32 14.13 -9.18
CA GLU A 90 -8.24 14.40 -10.30
C GLU A 90 -7.82 15.66 -11.07
N GLU A 91 -7.48 16.75 -10.37
CA GLU A 91 -6.99 17.98 -10.98
C GLU A 91 -5.70 17.74 -11.79
N LYS A 92 -4.72 17.04 -11.23
CA LYS A 92 -3.45 16.77 -11.89
C LYS A 92 -3.55 15.77 -13.02
N ALA A 93 -4.48 14.84 -12.96
CA ALA A 93 -4.78 13.97 -14.09
C ALA A 93 -5.47 14.70 -15.25
N GLY A 94 -6.13 15.84 -14.99
CA GLY A 94 -6.78 16.67 -16.00
C GLY A 94 -8.04 16.04 -16.63
N LEU A 95 -8.55 14.94 -16.07
CA LEU A 95 -9.69 14.18 -16.54
C LEU A 95 -10.60 13.80 -15.36
N PRO A 96 -11.93 13.66 -15.60
CA PRO A 96 -12.87 13.21 -14.56
C PRO A 96 -12.73 11.69 -14.29
N LEU A 97 -11.65 11.31 -13.67
CA LEU A 97 -11.27 9.91 -13.40
C LEU A 97 -11.93 9.36 -12.14
N LYS A 98 -12.00 8.04 -12.07
CA LYS A 98 -12.18 7.30 -10.83
C LYS A 98 -10.88 7.38 -10.04
N VAL A 99 -10.95 7.91 -8.81
CA VAL A 99 -9.78 8.09 -7.96
C VAL A 99 -9.99 7.44 -6.61
N VAL A 100 -9.03 6.65 -6.19
CA VAL A 100 -9.00 5.99 -4.88
C VAL A 100 -7.70 6.33 -4.18
N ARG A 101 -7.74 6.52 -2.87
CA ARG A 101 -6.54 6.66 -2.06
C ARG A 101 -6.40 5.48 -1.12
N PHE A 102 -5.19 4.93 -1.06
CA PHE A 102 -4.79 3.98 -0.04
C PHE A 102 -3.78 4.61 0.91
N MET A 103 -3.90 4.27 2.18
CA MET A 103 -2.89 4.55 3.20
C MET A 103 -2.48 3.23 3.85
N PRO A 104 -1.67 2.40 3.15
CA PRO A 104 -1.15 1.16 3.69
C PRO A 104 0.01 1.42 4.66
N ASN A 105 0.39 0.39 5.41
CA ASN A 105 1.55 0.45 6.28
C ASN A 105 2.54 -0.72 6.05
N THR A 106 3.70 -0.65 6.68
CA THR A 106 4.80 -1.61 6.48
C THR A 106 4.46 -3.05 6.86
N PRO A 107 3.62 -3.36 7.87
CA PRO A 107 3.20 -4.74 8.17
C PRO A 107 2.47 -5.47 7.02
N ALA A 108 2.01 -4.76 5.99
CA ALA A 108 1.53 -5.35 4.74
C ALA A 108 2.52 -6.34 4.08
N GLN A 109 3.83 -6.20 4.37
CA GLN A 109 4.85 -7.12 3.86
C GLN A 109 4.68 -8.56 4.38
N VAL A 110 4.12 -8.69 5.58
CA VAL A 110 3.86 -9.97 6.25
C VAL A 110 2.36 -10.34 6.28
N GLY A 111 1.52 -9.63 5.54
CA GLY A 111 0.08 -9.89 5.47
C GLY A 111 -0.70 -9.40 6.69
N ALA A 112 -0.11 -8.54 7.51
CA ALA A 112 -0.71 -7.96 8.72
C ALA A 112 -0.78 -6.42 8.64
N GLY A 113 -0.97 -5.89 7.43
CA GLY A 113 -1.12 -4.46 7.20
C GLY A 113 -2.46 -3.93 7.69
N MET A 114 -2.50 -2.62 7.95
CA MET A 114 -3.74 -1.85 8.06
C MET A 114 -3.76 -0.84 6.92
N THR A 115 -4.82 -0.84 6.13
CA THR A 115 -4.97 0.08 5.00
C THR A 115 -6.24 0.89 5.15
N ALA A 116 -6.11 2.21 5.25
CA ALA A 116 -7.25 3.10 5.11
C ALA A 116 -7.49 3.35 3.61
N VAL A 117 -8.77 3.38 3.21
CA VAL A 117 -9.20 3.60 1.83
C VAL A 117 -10.26 4.69 1.78
N CYS A 118 -10.17 5.58 0.80
CA CYS A 118 -11.27 6.44 0.39
C CYS A 118 -11.30 6.56 -1.13
N ALA A 119 -12.49 6.85 -1.68
CA ALA A 119 -12.71 6.99 -3.11
C ALA A 119 -13.52 8.26 -3.41
N ASN A 120 -13.41 8.77 -4.64
CA ASN A 120 -14.30 9.83 -5.11
C ASN A 120 -15.65 9.25 -5.58
N ASP A 121 -16.64 10.13 -5.78
CA ASP A 121 -18.03 9.75 -6.12
C ASP A 121 -18.18 9.08 -7.51
N ARG A 122 -17.10 8.98 -8.29
CA ARG A 122 -17.11 8.29 -9.59
C ARG A 122 -16.84 6.79 -9.48
N VAL A 123 -16.35 6.33 -8.34
CA VAL A 123 -16.13 4.91 -8.06
C VAL A 123 -17.41 4.33 -7.51
N SER A 124 -18.01 3.38 -8.21
CA SER A 124 -19.22 2.69 -7.74
C SER A 124 -18.90 1.76 -6.55
N GLU A 125 -19.94 1.36 -5.81
CA GLU A 125 -19.80 0.42 -4.69
C GLU A 125 -19.22 -0.92 -5.13
N ASP A 126 -19.63 -1.45 -6.29
CA ASP A 126 -19.12 -2.70 -6.84
C ASP A 126 -17.64 -2.59 -7.21
N GLU A 127 -17.24 -1.48 -7.87
CA GLU A 127 -15.83 -1.23 -8.20
C GLU A 127 -14.97 -1.08 -6.94
N LEU A 128 -15.48 -0.38 -5.94
CA LEU A 128 -14.79 -0.25 -4.66
C LEU A 128 -14.62 -1.62 -4.00
N ALA A 129 -15.66 -2.46 -4.00
CA ALA A 129 -15.58 -3.82 -3.44
C ALA A 129 -14.50 -4.68 -4.13
N GLU A 130 -14.34 -4.59 -5.45
CA GLU A 130 -13.26 -5.26 -6.16
C GLU A 130 -11.87 -4.71 -5.78
N ILE A 131 -11.77 -3.38 -5.62
CA ILE A 131 -10.52 -2.72 -5.20
C ILE A 131 -10.14 -3.12 -3.77
N LEU A 132 -11.11 -3.29 -2.86
CA LEU A 132 -10.86 -3.69 -1.48
C LEU A 132 -10.25 -5.11 -1.38
N LYS A 133 -10.55 -6.01 -2.30
CA LYS A 133 -9.88 -7.33 -2.37
C LYS A 133 -8.36 -7.21 -2.51
N ILE A 134 -7.90 -6.15 -3.18
CA ILE A 134 -6.46 -5.87 -3.32
C ILE A 134 -5.85 -5.57 -1.95
N THR A 135 -6.47 -4.68 -1.17
CA THR A 135 -5.96 -4.26 0.14
C THR A 135 -6.09 -5.36 1.19
N ASP A 136 -7.17 -6.13 1.18
CA ASP A 136 -7.40 -7.27 2.07
C ASP A 136 -6.39 -8.41 1.84
N SER A 137 -5.79 -8.48 0.66
CA SER A 137 -4.76 -9.48 0.36
C SER A 137 -3.44 -9.29 1.13
N PHE A 138 -3.26 -8.17 1.81
CA PHE A 138 -2.06 -7.90 2.60
C PHE A 138 -2.34 -7.33 3.99
N GLY A 139 -3.57 -7.46 4.49
CA GLY A 139 -3.95 -7.07 5.85
C GLY A 139 -5.43 -6.78 5.99
N CYS A 140 -5.79 -5.89 6.91
CA CYS A 140 -7.14 -5.39 7.11
C CYS A 140 -7.34 -4.07 6.38
N THR A 141 -8.56 -3.84 5.92
CA THR A 141 -8.95 -2.60 5.23
C THR A 141 -10.10 -1.91 5.96
N GLU A 142 -10.03 -0.59 6.05
CA GLU A 142 -11.14 0.26 6.48
C GLU A 142 -11.41 1.35 5.45
N VAL A 143 -12.68 1.46 5.03
CA VAL A 143 -13.13 2.57 4.20
C VAL A 143 -13.51 3.74 5.12
N ILE A 144 -12.85 4.87 4.94
CA ILE A 144 -13.04 6.05 5.77
C ILE A 144 -13.28 7.31 4.93
N PRO A 145 -13.96 8.32 5.47
CA PRO A 145 -14.01 9.63 4.81
C PRO A 145 -12.61 10.23 4.62
N GLU A 146 -12.36 10.89 3.48
CA GLU A 146 -11.04 11.44 3.15
C GLU A 146 -10.45 12.31 4.26
N ARG A 147 -11.28 13.10 4.97
CA ARG A 147 -10.85 13.96 6.09
C ARG A 147 -10.15 13.21 7.24
N LEU A 148 -10.30 11.89 7.31
CA LEU A 148 -9.68 11.04 8.34
C LEU A 148 -8.38 10.36 7.85
N MET A 149 -7.99 10.53 6.58
CA MET A 149 -6.80 9.88 6.03
C MET A 149 -5.51 10.28 6.73
N ASP A 150 -5.38 11.53 7.18
CA ASP A 150 -4.19 11.98 7.90
C ASP A 150 -4.11 11.36 9.30
N ALA A 151 -5.26 11.25 10.00
CA ALA A 151 -5.33 10.53 11.28
C ALA A 151 -5.01 9.04 11.12
N ALA A 152 -5.56 8.40 10.09
CA ALA A 152 -5.23 7.01 9.74
C ALA A 152 -3.74 6.85 9.41
N GLY A 153 -3.15 7.82 8.68
CA GLY A 153 -1.72 7.86 8.38
C GLY A 153 -0.84 7.99 9.62
N ALA A 154 -1.24 8.82 10.58
CA ALA A 154 -0.52 8.97 11.83
C ALA A 154 -0.53 7.68 12.67
N VAL A 155 -1.71 7.06 12.83
CA VAL A 155 -1.87 5.83 13.65
C VAL A 155 -1.39 4.60 12.87
N GLY A 156 -1.82 4.41 11.61
CA GLY A 156 -1.49 3.23 10.82
C GLY A 156 -0.11 3.31 10.17
N GLY A 157 0.20 4.43 9.53
CA GLY A 157 1.42 4.60 8.72
C GLY A 157 2.67 4.84 9.55
N CYS A 158 2.61 5.72 10.56
CA CYS A 158 3.78 6.10 11.36
C CYS A 158 4.00 5.22 12.59
N ALA A 159 2.94 4.78 13.26
CA ALA A 159 3.04 4.06 14.53
C ALA A 159 3.80 2.71 14.48
N PRO A 160 3.88 1.97 13.37
CA PRO A 160 4.72 0.77 13.34
C PRO A 160 6.17 1.00 13.78
N ALA A 161 6.75 2.17 13.47
CA ALA A 161 8.10 2.53 13.94
C ALA A 161 8.20 2.61 15.47
N TYR A 162 7.19 3.20 16.11
CA TYR A 162 7.14 3.31 17.59
C TYR A 162 6.94 1.94 18.24
N VAL A 163 6.12 1.06 17.62
CA VAL A 163 5.92 -0.32 18.08
C VAL A 163 7.23 -1.11 18.00
N PHE A 164 8.02 -0.92 16.95
CA PHE A 164 9.36 -1.55 16.86
C PHE A 164 10.29 -1.08 17.98
N MET A 165 10.32 0.23 18.26
CA MET A 165 11.10 0.78 19.38
C MET A 165 10.63 0.23 20.74
N PHE A 166 9.33 0.11 20.94
CA PHE A 166 8.75 -0.47 22.15
C PHE A 166 9.16 -1.95 22.33
N ILE A 167 9.06 -2.74 21.29
CA ILE A 167 9.51 -4.15 21.28
C ILE A 167 11.00 -4.25 21.59
N GLU A 168 11.82 -3.37 20.99
CA GLU A 168 13.27 -3.32 21.24
C GLU A 168 13.57 -3.00 22.70
N ALA A 169 12.95 -1.98 23.28
CA ALA A 169 13.13 -1.62 24.69
C ALA A 169 12.73 -2.75 25.64
N MET A 170 11.63 -3.46 25.38
CA MET A 170 11.22 -4.64 26.15
C MET A 170 12.27 -5.77 26.03
N ALA A 171 12.80 -5.99 24.83
CA ALA A 171 13.82 -7.01 24.59
C ALA A 171 15.14 -6.66 25.29
N ASP A 172 15.55 -5.39 25.30
CA ASP A 172 16.74 -4.91 26.01
C ASP A 172 16.62 -5.10 27.51
N ALA A 173 15.46 -4.79 28.08
CA ALA A 173 15.19 -5.03 29.49
C ALA A 173 15.33 -6.53 29.86
N ALA A 174 14.78 -7.42 29.03
CA ALA A 174 14.90 -8.87 29.23
C ALA A 174 16.37 -9.34 29.13
N VAL A 175 17.12 -8.79 28.17
CA VAL A 175 18.55 -9.11 28.03
C VAL A 175 19.35 -8.67 29.24
N SER A 176 19.05 -7.51 29.82
CA SER A 176 19.73 -7.04 31.04
C SER A 176 19.52 -7.96 32.23
N GLN A 177 18.45 -8.78 32.22
CA GLN A 177 18.17 -9.81 33.20
C GLN A 177 18.71 -11.21 32.82
N GLY A 178 19.56 -11.29 31.78
CA GLY A 178 20.23 -12.53 31.37
C GLY A 178 19.51 -13.34 30.30
N MET A 179 18.41 -12.86 29.74
CA MET A 179 17.73 -13.56 28.65
C MET A 179 18.51 -13.43 27.34
N PRO A 180 18.75 -14.53 26.57
CA PRO A 180 19.39 -14.45 25.27
C PRO A 180 18.59 -13.54 24.30
N ARG A 181 19.29 -12.68 23.53
CA ARG A 181 18.68 -11.68 22.64
C ARG A 181 17.57 -12.23 21.74
N LYS A 182 17.79 -13.38 21.11
CA LYS A 182 16.80 -14.02 20.24
C LYS A 182 15.50 -14.38 20.96
N GLN A 183 15.60 -14.84 22.20
CA GLN A 183 14.45 -15.18 23.03
C GLN A 183 13.74 -13.90 23.48
N ALA A 184 14.47 -12.87 23.91
CA ALA A 184 13.94 -11.59 24.33
C ALA A 184 13.05 -10.95 23.25
N TYR A 185 13.53 -10.89 22.01
CA TYR A 185 12.70 -10.42 20.89
C TYR A 185 11.44 -11.28 20.66
N LYS A 186 11.55 -12.60 20.79
CA LYS A 186 10.38 -13.49 20.62
C LYS A 186 9.32 -13.22 21.69
N PHE A 187 9.72 -13.09 22.95
CA PHE A 187 8.82 -12.76 24.06
C PHE A 187 8.17 -11.38 23.85
N ALA A 188 8.96 -10.35 23.62
CA ALA A 188 8.48 -8.98 23.44
C ALA A 188 7.50 -8.87 22.25
N SER A 189 7.88 -9.42 21.10
CA SER A 189 7.02 -9.36 19.90
C SER A 189 5.72 -10.12 20.08
N GLN A 190 5.75 -11.33 20.67
CA GLN A 190 4.56 -12.13 20.89
C GLN A 190 3.62 -11.49 21.92
N THR A 191 4.16 -10.82 22.95
CA THR A 191 3.37 -10.09 23.94
C THR A 191 2.61 -8.93 23.28
N VAL A 192 3.27 -8.12 22.46
CA VAL A 192 2.63 -7.01 21.72
C VAL A 192 1.56 -7.52 20.76
N LEU A 193 1.87 -8.58 19.98
CA LEU A 193 0.93 -9.21 19.06
C LEU A 193 -0.32 -9.71 19.80
N GLY A 194 -0.14 -10.44 20.91
CA GLY A 194 -1.25 -10.98 21.70
C GLY A 194 -2.11 -9.88 22.33
N SER A 195 -1.47 -8.80 22.83
CA SER A 195 -2.19 -7.67 23.40
C SER A 195 -3.03 -6.94 22.34
N ALA A 196 -2.47 -6.69 21.16
CA ALA A 196 -3.20 -6.08 20.05
C ALA A 196 -4.37 -6.96 19.61
N LYS A 197 -4.14 -8.28 19.51
CA LYS A 197 -5.20 -9.24 19.15
C LYS A 197 -6.36 -9.23 20.15
N MET A 198 -6.06 -9.16 21.45
CA MET A 198 -7.11 -9.06 22.48
C MET A 198 -7.99 -7.81 22.29
N VAL A 199 -7.39 -6.66 21.97
CA VAL A 199 -8.15 -5.42 21.71
C VAL A 199 -9.05 -5.54 20.47
N LEU A 200 -8.62 -6.29 19.47
CA LEU A 200 -9.40 -6.49 18.23
C LEU A 200 -10.55 -7.50 18.39
N GLU A 201 -10.44 -8.46 19.30
CA GLU A 201 -11.35 -9.62 19.39
C GLU A 201 -12.25 -9.60 20.66
N THR A 202 -12.01 -8.66 21.60
CA THR A 202 -12.78 -8.54 22.86
C THR A 202 -13.31 -7.13 23.07
#